data_f3a73fdbb11e74bdc632ea4f35aba841
#
_entry.id   f3a73fdbb11e74bdc632ea4f35aba841
#
_cell.length_a   1.000
_cell.length_b   1.000
_cell.length_c   1.000
_cell.angle_alpha   90.00
_cell.angle_beta   90.00
_cell.angle_gamma   90.00
#
_symmetry.space_group_name_H-M   'P 1'
#
loop_
_entity.id
_entity.type
_entity.pdbx_description
1 polymer ?
#
loop_
_entity_poly.entity_id
_entity_poly.type
_entity_poly.pdbx_seq_one_letter_code
_entity_poly.pdbx_strand_id
1 'polypeptide(L)'
;MTKKEIRTLYKQKRSELTAAERDTMSMQIANQLLQLPIWQHHTYHLFLSIEKLCEINTEYILDILYGKDKQVVVPKMNPETKTLTSIALTDDTLLCINHWGIAEPENGTIIPPDKIEVVFVPLLAYDLYGNRTGYGGGYYDRFLAECPANTLKIGLSYFAPASDFSNLCHLTDFPLDLTVTPTSVYQFTNLLI
;
A
#
# COMPACT_ATOMS: atom_id res chain seq x y z
N MET A 1 -14.72 -12.93 -14.11
CA MET A 1 -14.80 -11.47 -13.87
C MET A 1 -13.59 -10.81 -14.51
N THR A 2 -13.75 -9.63 -15.09
CA THR A 2 -12.63 -8.80 -15.60
C THR A 2 -12.00 -7.98 -14.45
N LYS A 3 -10.75 -7.49 -14.62
CA LYS A 3 -10.14 -6.56 -13.63
C LYS A 3 -11.02 -5.33 -13.36
N LYS A 4 -11.79 -4.86 -14.37
CA LYS A 4 -12.71 -3.72 -14.20
C LYS A 4 -13.88 -4.05 -13.27
N GLU A 5 -14.47 -5.24 -13.44
CA GLU A 5 -15.58 -5.71 -12.59
C GLU A 5 -15.12 -5.94 -11.15
N ILE A 6 -13.93 -6.55 -10.96
CA ILE A 6 -13.32 -6.71 -9.63
C ILE A 6 -13.13 -5.36 -8.95
N ARG A 7 -12.56 -4.37 -9.65
CA ARG A 7 -12.39 -3.01 -9.10
C ARG A 7 -13.72 -2.37 -8.70
N THR A 8 -14.75 -2.49 -9.53
CA THR A 8 -16.09 -1.97 -9.24
C THR A 8 -16.66 -2.61 -7.98
N LEU A 9 -16.62 -3.94 -7.91
CA LEU A 9 -17.12 -4.70 -6.76
C LEU A 9 -16.42 -4.30 -5.46
N TYR A 10 -15.08 -4.21 -5.44
CA TYR A 10 -14.36 -3.90 -4.21
C TYR A 10 -14.42 -2.43 -3.81
N LYS A 11 -14.60 -1.51 -4.76
CA LYS A 11 -14.94 -0.11 -4.44
C LYS A 11 -16.32 -0.02 -3.76
N GLN A 12 -17.29 -0.76 -4.29
CA GLN A 12 -18.62 -0.83 -3.68
C GLN A 12 -18.56 -1.40 -2.26
N LYS A 13 -17.91 -2.56 -2.07
CA LYS A 13 -17.73 -3.17 -0.74
C LYS A 13 -17.09 -2.20 0.26
N ARG A 14 -16.10 -1.42 -0.16
CA ARG A 14 -15.48 -0.39 0.69
C ARG A 14 -16.45 0.72 1.08
N SER A 15 -17.25 1.19 0.11
CA SER A 15 -18.22 2.26 0.36
C SER A 15 -19.38 1.84 1.27
N GLU A 16 -19.62 0.54 1.39
CA GLU A 16 -20.63 -0.04 2.30
C GLU A 16 -20.15 -0.08 3.76
N LEU A 17 -18.83 -0.01 3.99
CA LEU A 17 -18.27 0.08 5.34
C LEU A 17 -18.49 1.49 5.90
N THR A 18 -18.99 1.58 7.13
CA THR A 18 -19.05 2.83 7.86
C THR A 18 -17.66 3.37 8.20
N ALA A 19 -17.55 4.66 8.50
CA ALA A 19 -16.28 5.25 8.94
C ALA A 19 -15.72 4.56 10.19
N ALA A 20 -16.57 4.22 11.16
CA ALA A 20 -16.17 3.54 12.39
C ALA A 20 -15.66 2.11 12.13
N GLU A 21 -16.29 1.37 11.19
CA GLU A 21 -15.82 0.04 10.79
C GLU A 21 -14.46 0.12 10.11
N ARG A 22 -14.28 1.06 9.15
CA ARG A 22 -12.99 1.26 8.48
C ARG A 22 -11.88 1.63 9.46
N ASP A 23 -12.16 2.49 10.43
CA ASP A 23 -11.21 2.89 11.45
C ASP A 23 -10.80 1.70 12.32
N THR A 24 -11.77 0.95 12.85
CA THR A 24 -11.53 -0.27 13.64
C THR A 24 -10.71 -1.30 12.85
N MET A 25 -11.08 -1.55 11.59
CA MET A 25 -10.37 -2.51 10.74
C MET A 25 -8.94 -2.03 10.40
N SER A 26 -8.73 -0.73 10.23
CA SER A 26 -7.39 -0.16 10.00
C SER A 26 -6.49 -0.33 11.22
N MET A 27 -7.00 -0.08 12.42
CA MET A 27 -6.29 -0.35 13.67
C MET A 27 -5.96 -1.84 13.84
N GLN A 28 -6.89 -2.74 13.49
CA GLN A 28 -6.66 -4.18 13.55
C GLN A 28 -5.55 -4.62 12.57
N ILE A 29 -5.52 -4.06 11.35
CA ILE A 29 -4.45 -4.30 10.37
C ILE A 29 -3.09 -3.86 10.96
N ALA A 30 -3.01 -2.68 11.56
CA ALA A 30 -1.80 -2.20 12.21
C ALA A 30 -1.34 -3.12 13.35
N ASN A 31 -2.28 -3.64 14.15
CA ASN A 31 -1.98 -4.61 15.21
C ASN A 31 -1.47 -5.95 14.65
N GLN A 32 -2.00 -6.44 13.52
CA GLN A 32 -1.46 -7.63 12.85
C GLN A 32 -0.03 -7.39 12.35
N LEU A 33 0.24 -6.21 11.76
CA LEU A 33 1.58 -5.83 11.31
C LEU A 33 2.59 -5.82 12.46
N LEU A 34 2.20 -5.39 13.67
CA LEU A 34 3.08 -5.39 14.85
C LEU A 34 3.64 -6.76 15.19
N GLN A 35 2.91 -7.83 14.89
CA GLN A 35 3.31 -9.22 15.19
C GLN A 35 4.26 -9.79 14.12
N LEU A 36 4.47 -9.09 13.01
CA LEU A 36 5.30 -9.58 11.92
C LEU A 36 6.78 -9.18 12.15
N PRO A 37 7.73 -10.05 11.77
CA PRO A 37 9.15 -9.78 11.89
C PRO A 37 9.67 -8.91 10.71
N ILE A 38 8.98 -7.83 10.42
CA ILE A 38 9.31 -6.92 9.31
C ILE A 38 10.02 -5.64 9.78
N TRP A 39 10.20 -5.47 11.08
CA TRP A 39 10.65 -4.21 11.68
C TRP A 39 12.18 -4.07 11.77
N GLN A 40 12.96 -5.02 11.25
CA GLN A 40 14.41 -4.93 11.13
C GLN A 40 14.87 -3.99 10.01
N HIS A 41 14.02 -3.72 9.02
CA HIS A 41 14.28 -2.79 7.92
C HIS A 41 14.37 -1.35 8.41
N HIS A 42 14.98 -0.49 7.60
CA HIS A 42 15.15 0.92 7.92
C HIS A 42 14.16 1.82 7.19
N THR A 43 13.98 1.63 5.88
CA THR A 43 13.21 2.53 5.01
C THR A 43 11.90 1.90 4.52
N TYR A 44 10.79 2.54 4.84
CA TYR A 44 9.44 2.08 4.55
C TYR A 44 8.70 3.09 3.67
N HIS A 45 8.17 2.60 2.55
CA HIS A 45 7.26 3.38 1.72
C HIS A 45 5.83 3.14 2.18
N LEU A 46 5.13 4.21 2.56
CA LEU A 46 3.76 4.20 3.04
C LEU A 46 2.90 5.14 2.17
N PHE A 47 1.77 4.64 1.66
CA PHE A 47 0.80 5.51 1.01
C PHE A 47 -0.01 6.28 2.05
N LEU A 48 -0.38 7.52 1.72
CA LEU A 48 -1.31 8.31 2.51
C LEU A 48 -2.74 8.01 2.07
N SER A 49 -3.61 7.79 3.05
CA SER A 49 -4.98 7.35 2.81
C SER A 49 -5.80 8.38 2.05
N ILE A 50 -6.55 7.94 1.05
CA ILE A 50 -7.51 8.77 0.32
C ILE A 50 -8.90 8.51 0.91
N GLU A 51 -9.38 9.40 1.77
CA GLU A 51 -10.65 9.24 2.49
C GLU A 51 -11.84 9.06 1.53
N LYS A 52 -11.90 9.82 0.44
CA LYS A 52 -12.93 9.71 -0.61
C LYS A 52 -12.99 8.34 -1.27
N LEU A 53 -11.90 7.57 -1.22
CA LEU A 53 -11.81 6.22 -1.76
C LEU A 53 -12.00 5.14 -0.68
N CYS A 54 -12.36 5.55 0.53
CA CYS A 54 -12.53 4.66 1.69
C CYS A 54 -11.31 3.75 1.89
N GLU A 55 -10.10 4.30 1.75
CA GLU A 55 -8.86 3.55 1.94
C GLU A 55 -8.61 3.25 3.42
N ILE A 56 -7.72 2.29 3.66
CA ILE A 56 -7.23 1.96 5.00
C ILE A 56 -6.56 3.20 5.58
N ASN A 57 -6.90 3.56 6.81
CA ASN A 57 -6.23 4.63 7.54
C ASN A 57 -4.81 4.16 7.91
N THR A 58 -3.82 4.73 7.23
CA THR A 58 -2.41 4.38 7.40
C THR A 58 -1.72 5.16 8.52
N GLU A 59 -2.41 6.06 9.21
CA GLU A 59 -1.88 6.80 10.37
C GLU A 59 -1.45 5.85 11.49
N TYR A 60 -2.22 4.79 11.76
CA TYR A 60 -1.84 3.75 12.74
C TYR A 60 -0.51 3.06 12.40
N ILE A 61 -0.21 2.87 11.10
CA ILE A 61 1.06 2.29 10.65
C ILE A 61 2.17 3.34 10.75
N LEU A 62 1.87 4.58 10.44
CA LEU A 62 2.79 5.71 10.55
C LEU A 62 3.26 5.88 12.01
N ASP A 63 2.34 5.83 12.97
CA ASP A 63 2.65 5.90 14.40
C ASP A 63 3.57 4.76 14.85
N ILE A 64 3.35 3.53 14.34
CA ILE A 64 4.24 2.40 14.60
C ILE A 64 5.64 2.65 14.04
N LEU A 65 5.73 3.14 12.80
CA LEU A 65 7.00 3.41 12.13
C LEU A 65 7.80 4.49 12.88
N TYR A 66 7.15 5.57 13.29
CA TYR A 66 7.78 6.61 14.10
C TYR A 66 8.17 6.10 15.49
N GLY A 67 7.30 5.34 16.15
CA GLY A 67 7.62 4.73 17.45
C GLY A 67 8.77 3.73 17.41
N LYS A 68 9.15 3.26 16.21
CA LYS A 68 10.28 2.35 15.97
C LYS A 68 11.49 3.05 15.31
N ASP A 69 11.51 4.38 15.26
CA ASP A 69 12.57 5.19 14.62
C ASP A 69 12.84 4.78 13.16
N LYS A 70 11.79 4.51 12.39
CA LYS A 70 11.92 4.12 10.98
C LYS A 70 11.88 5.33 10.06
N GLN A 71 12.66 5.28 8.97
CA GLN A 71 12.55 6.24 7.89
C GLN A 71 11.27 5.94 7.09
N VAL A 72 10.36 6.90 7.09
CA VAL A 72 9.13 6.82 6.31
C VAL A 72 9.27 7.66 5.04
N VAL A 73 8.89 7.08 3.91
CA VAL A 73 8.75 7.81 2.65
C VAL A 73 7.33 7.69 2.14
N VAL A 74 6.83 8.78 1.56
CA VAL A 74 5.47 8.85 1.00
C VAL A 74 5.51 9.19 -0.48
N PRO A 75 4.54 8.72 -1.28
CA PRO A 75 4.51 8.97 -2.70
C PRO A 75 4.09 10.40 -3.02
N LYS A 76 4.77 11.00 -4.00
CA LYS A 76 4.30 12.13 -4.78
C LYS A 76 4.03 11.66 -6.20
N MET A 77 2.79 11.85 -6.67
CA MET A 77 2.37 11.36 -7.98
C MET A 77 2.73 12.32 -9.10
N ASN A 78 3.21 11.77 -10.22
CA ASN A 78 3.27 12.49 -11.48
C ASN A 78 2.19 11.93 -12.43
N PRO A 79 1.10 12.66 -12.69
CA PRO A 79 -0.01 12.18 -13.52
C PRO A 79 0.34 12.02 -15.00
N GLU A 80 1.29 12.81 -15.51
CA GLU A 80 1.69 12.78 -16.92
C GLU A 80 2.48 11.51 -17.24
N THR A 81 3.46 11.19 -16.41
CA THR A 81 4.32 10.01 -16.58
C THR A 81 3.75 8.77 -15.88
N LYS A 82 2.77 8.95 -14.99
CA LYS A 82 2.20 7.92 -14.09
C LYS A 82 3.27 7.25 -13.22
N THR A 83 4.22 8.04 -12.74
CA THR A 83 5.29 7.60 -11.83
C THR A 83 5.05 8.11 -10.42
N LEU A 84 5.75 7.51 -9.45
CA LEU A 84 5.80 7.94 -8.05
C LEU A 84 7.21 8.39 -7.73
N THR A 85 7.32 9.54 -7.07
CA THR A 85 8.57 9.98 -6.42
C THR A 85 8.40 9.78 -4.93
N SER A 86 9.34 9.09 -4.28
CA SER A 86 9.31 8.87 -2.83
C SER A 86 9.98 10.02 -2.10
N ILE A 87 9.23 10.68 -1.22
CA ILE A 87 9.68 11.82 -0.43
C ILE A 87 9.76 11.40 1.04
N ALA A 88 10.89 11.68 1.70
CA ALA A 88 11.02 11.45 3.13
C ALA A 88 9.97 12.27 3.91
N LEU A 89 9.21 11.59 4.76
CA LEU A 89 8.22 12.23 5.63
C LEU A 89 8.89 12.56 6.96
N THR A 90 9.00 13.85 7.24
CA THR A 90 9.59 14.41 8.47
C THR A 90 8.67 15.48 9.04
N ASP A 91 8.98 15.98 10.23
CA ASP A 91 8.21 17.07 10.86
C ASP A 91 8.18 18.35 9.99
N ASP A 92 9.19 18.55 9.14
CA ASP A 92 9.30 19.70 8.24
C ASP A 92 8.59 19.46 6.89
N THR A 93 8.03 18.28 6.65
CA THR A 93 7.37 17.96 5.39
C THR A 93 5.99 18.59 5.32
N LEU A 94 5.79 19.51 4.39
CA LEU A 94 4.48 20.09 4.15
C LEU A 94 3.64 19.14 3.29
N LEU A 95 2.48 18.74 3.81
CA LEU A 95 1.49 17.96 3.07
C LEU A 95 0.41 18.88 2.53
N CYS A 96 0.18 18.85 1.23
CA CYS A 96 -0.89 19.58 0.57
C CYS A 96 -1.89 18.62 -0.07
N ILE A 97 -3.18 18.93 0.06
CA ILE A 97 -4.23 18.14 -0.59
C ILE A 97 -4.36 18.62 -2.03
N ASN A 98 -4.08 17.73 -2.99
CA ASN A 98 -4.23 18.03 -4.40
C ASN A 98 -5.71 18.04 -4.84
N HIS A 99 -5.97 18.38 -6.12
CA HIS A 99 -7.34 18.49 -6.64
C HIS A 99 -8.12 17.15 -6.69
N TRP A 100 -7.45 16.02 -6.55
CA TRP A 100 -8.10 14.69 -6.40
C TRP A 100 -8.43 14.37 -4.94
N GLY A 101 -8.01 15.22 -3.98
CA GLY A 101 -8.19 14.98 -2.55
C GLY A 101 -7.13 14.04 -1.96
N ILE A 102 -5.97 13.96 -2.61
CA ILE A 102 -4.83 13.15 -2.16
C ILE A 102 -3.88 14.08 -1.40
N ALA A 103 -3.51 13.70 -0.19
CA ALA A 103 -2.43 14.37 0.52
C ALA A 103 -1.09 13.98 -0.12
N GLU A 104 -0.31 14.97 -0.54
CA GLU A 104 1.00 14.77 -1.15
C GLU A 104 2.03 15.71 -0.54
N PRO A 105 3.31 15.29 -0.41
CA PRO A 105 4.37 16.16 0.05
C PRO A 105 4.65 17.26 -1.00
N GLU A 106 4.63 18.51 -0.55
CA GLU A 106 4.98 19.64 -1.39
C GLU A 106 6.50 19.79 -1.53
N ASN A 107 7.22 19.53 -0.43
CA ASN A 107 8.66 19.60 -0.29
C ASN A 107 9.21 18.33 0.38
N GLY A 108 10.51 18.23 0.50
CA GLY A 108 11.21 17.17 1.22
C GLY A 108 12.31 16.50 0.41
N THR A 109 13.07 15.65 1.07
CA THR A 109 14.18 14.92 0.47
C THR A 109 13.67 13.74 -0.35
N ILE A 110 14.09 13.66 -1.61
CA ILE A 110 13.79 12.50 -2.47
C ILE A 110 14.64 11.32 -2.00
N ILE A 111 13.99 10.20 -1.77
CA ILE A 111 14.64 8.92 -1.47
C ILE A 111 14.51 8.04 -2.72
N PRO A 112 15.63 7.62 -3.32
CA PRO A 112 15.60 6.81 -4.53
C PRO A 112 15.06 5.40 -4.26
N PRO A 113 14.41 4.75 -5.26
CA PRO A 113 13.77 3.45 -5.08
C PRO A 113 14.71 2.33 -4.58
N ASP A 114 16.00 2.41 -4.91
CA ASP A 114 17.03 1.43 -4.48
C ASP A 114 17.31 1.45 -2.96
N LYS A 115 16.81 2.44 -2.24
CA LYS A 115 16.92 2.57 -0.76
C LYS A 115 15.68 2.10 -0.03
N ILE A 116 14.63 1.70 -0.74
CA ILE A 116 13.35 1.32 -0.14
C ILE A 116 13.31 -0.19 0.09
N GLU A 117 13.19 -0.58 1.35
CA GLU A 117 13.25 -1.98 1.76
C GLU A 117 11.86 -2.60 1.91
N VAL A 118 10.86 -1.80 2.31
CA VAL A 118 9.47 -2.24 2.49
C VAL A 118 8.53 -1.27 1.80
N VAL A 119 7.57 -1.80 1.05
CA VAL A 119 6.52 -1.01 0.39
C VAL A 119 5.16 -1.51 0.86
N PHE A 120 4.42 -0.65 1.55
CA PHE A 120 2.99 -0.86 1.78
C PHE A 120 2.22 -0.49 0.52
N VAL A 121 1.53 -1.45 -0.07
CA VAL A 121 0.91 -1.32 -1.39
C VAL A 121 -0.59 -1.14 -1.25
N PRO A 122 -1.16 -0.01 -1.72
CA PRO A 122 -2.62 0.17 -1.77
C PRO A 122 -3.21 -0.74 -2.85
N LEU A 123 -4.31 -1.41 -2.52
CA LEU A 123 -4.99 -2.31 -3.44
C LEU A 123 -6.50 -2.31 -3.21
N LEU A 124 -7.27 -2.75 -4.19
CA LEU A 124 -8.70 -2.99 -4.06
C LEU A 124 -8.99 -4.46 -3.72
N ALA A 125 -8.31 -5.39 -4.39
CA ALA A 125 -8.43 -6.82 -4.17
C ALA A 125 -7.11 -7.53 -4.45
N TYR A 126 -6.96 -8.71 -3.87
CA TYR A 126 -5.84 -9.63 -4.08
C TYR A 126 -6.37 -11.07 -4.08
N ASP A 127 -5.60 -12.00 -4.62
CA ASP A 127 -5.92 -13.44 -4.60
C ASP A 127 -4.93 -14.24 -3.75
N LEU A 128 -5.12 -15.55 -3.67
CA LEU A 128 -4.27 -16.45 -2.87
C LEU A 128 -2.87 -16.69 -3.46
N TYR A 129 -2.59 -16.13 -4.64
CA TYR A 129 -1.27 -16.19 -5.30
C TYR A 129 -0.49 -14.89 -5.16
N GLY A 130 -1.03 -13.90 -4.42
CA GLY A 130 -0.41 -12.59 -4.25
C GLY A 130 -0.65 -11.64 -5.41
N ASN A 131 -1.42 -12.03 -6.43
CA ASN A 131 -1.82 -11.10 -7.47
C ASN A 131 -2.71 -10.03 -6.89
N ARG A 132 -2.56 -8.80 -7.37
CA ARG A 132 -3.35 -7.67 -6.89
C ARG A 132 -3.99 -6.87 -8.01
N THR A 133 -5.07 -6.21 -7.69
CA THR A 133 -5.65 -5.16 -8.52
C THR A 133 -5.82 -3.89 -7.70
N GLY A 134 -5.20 -2.81 -8.20
CA GLY A 134 -5.37 -1.45 -7.69
C GLY A 134 -6.34 -0.65 -8.55
N TYR A 135 -6.20 0.65 -8.58
CA TYR A 135 -7.10 1.57 -9.29
C TYR A 135 -6.92 1.58 -10.81
N GLY A 136 -5.87 0.96 -11.35
CA GLY A 136 -5.65 0.79 -12.78
C GLY A 136 -4.71 1.81 -13.43
N GLY A 137 -4.09 2.70 -12.66
CA GLY A 137 -3.11 3.67 -13.15
C GLY A 137 -1.72 3.09 -13.43
N GLY A 138 -1.40 1.93 -12.85
CA GLY A 138 -0.10 1.27 -12.97
C GLY A 138 1.05 1.98 -12.25
N TYR A 139 0.74 2.91 -11.34
CA TYR A 139 1.75 3.66 -10.58
C TYR A 139 2.67 2.75 -9.77
N TYR A 140 2.08 1.84 -8.99
CA TYR A 140 2.85 0.94 -8.15
C TYR A 140 3.61 -0.13 -8.94
N ASP A 141 3.10 -0.56 -10.09
CA ASP A 141 3.84 -1.52 -10.94
C ASP A 141 5.11 -0.89 -11.52
N ARG A 142 5.03 0.36 -11.98
CA ARG A 142 6.22 1.11 -12.42
C ARG A 142 7.20 1.37 -11.28
N PHE A 143 6.68 1.80 -10.14
CA PHE A 143 7.50 2.08 -8.97
C PHE A 143 8.23 0.83 -8.46
N LEU A 144 7.53 -0.29 -8.35
CA LEU A 144 8.13 -1.56 -7.90
C LEU A 144 9.15 -2.12 -8.90
N ALA A 145 9.02 -1.78 -10.20
CA ALA A 145 10.02 -2.14 -11.20
C ALA A 145 11.37 -1.43 -11.00
N GLU A 146 11.37 -0.28 -10.32
CA GLU A 146 12.57 0.49 -9.98
C GLU A 146 13.17 0.09 -8.63
N CYS A 147 12.40 -0.60 -7.78
CA CYS A 147 12.85 -1.07 -6.47
C CYS A 147 13.73 -2.32 -6.61
N PRO A 148 14.62 -2.58 -5.64
CA PRO A 148 15.36 -3.85 -5.56
C PRO A 148 14.44 -5.08 -5.55
N ALA A 149 14.89 -6.19 -6.11
CA ALA A 149 14.10 -7.41 -6.19
C ALA A 149 13.71 -7.96 -4.79
N ASN A 150 14.50 -7.67 -3.78
CA ASN A 150 14.28 -8.06 -2.38
C ASN A 150 13.44 -7.05 -1.58
N THR A 151 12.98 -5.97 -2.20
CA THR A 151 12.03 -5.05 -1.55
C THR A 151 10.76 -5.80 -1.17
N LEU A 152 10.39 -5.76 0.11
CA LEU A 152 9.22 -6.45 0.65
C LEU A 152 7.94 -5.71 0.27
N LYS A 153 7.01 -6.38 -0.41
CA LYS A 153 5.74 -5.84 -0.90
C LYS A 153 4.58 -6.33 -0.04
N ILE A 154 4.04 -5.43 0.79
CA ILE A 154 2.97 -5.73 1.75
C ILE A 154 1.66 -5.09 1.27
N GLY A 155 0.70 -5.92 0.90
CA GLY A 155 -0.66 -5.45 0.61
C GLY A 155 -1.47 -5.22 1.89
N LEU A 156 -2.30 -4.18 1.88
CA LEU A 156 -3.24 -3.91 2.97
C LEU A 156 -4.67 -4.04 2.45
N SER A 157 -5.52 -4.81 3.11
CA SER A 157 -6.89 -5.06 2.66
C SER A 157 -7.87 -5.19 3.83
N TYR A 158 -9.05 -4.60 3.71
CA TYR A 158 -10.16 -4.87 4.62
C TYR A 158 -10.75 -6.28 4.44
N PHE A 159 -10.55 -6.88 3.27
CA PHE A 159 -11.25 -8.08 2.85
C PHE A 159 -10.31 -9.28 2.71
N ALA A 160 -10.88 -10.47 2.86
CA ALA A 160 -10.22 -11.73 2.51
C ALA A 160 -9.87 -11.80 1.01
N PRO A 161 -9.02 -12.75 0.59
CA PRO A 161 -8.66 -12.91 -0.80
C PRO A 161 -9.88 -13.06 -1.71
N ALA A 162 -9.81 -12.45 -2.88
CA ALA A 162 -10.75 -12.67 -3.96
C ALA A 162 -10.57 -14.06 -4.58
N SER A 163 -11.48 -14.44 -5.48
CA SER A 163 -11.27 -15.58 -6.35
C SER A 163 -10.02 -15.38 -7.20
N ASP A 164 -9.36 -16.47 -7.58
CA ASP A 164 -8.19 -16.43 -8.46
C ASP A 164 -8.46 -15.62 -9.73
N PHE A 165 -7.58 -14.67 -10.00
CA PHE A 165 -7.59 -13.86 -11.21
C PHE A 165 -6.21 -13.79 -11.90
N SER A 166 -5.36 -14.80 -11.66
CA SER A 166 -4.01 -14.92 -12.24
C SER A 166 -4.02 -14.78 -13.77
N ASN A 167 -5.07 -15.31 -14.42
CA ASN A 167 -5.28 -15.22 -15.87
C ASN A 167 -5.55 -13.79 -16.37
N LEU A 168 -5.79 -12.84 -15.47
CA LEU A 168 -5.98 -11.42 -15.80
C LEU A 168 -4.72 -10.57 -15.56
N CYS A 169 -3.67 -11.19 -15.00
CA CYS A 169 -2.43 -10.49 -14.69
C CYS A 169 -1.56 -10.32 -15.93
N HIS A 170 -0.83 -9.21 -15.97
CA HIS A 170 0.17 -8.92 -16.99
C HIS A 170 1.57 -9.26 -16.44
N LEU A 171 2.51 -9.49 -17.34
CA LEU A 171 3.92 -9.74 -16.98
C LEU A 171 4.58 -8.56 -16.24
N THR A 172 4.00 -7.38 -16.36
CA THR A 172 4.43 -6.16 -15.69
C THR A 172 3.77 -5.95 -14.33
N ASP A 173 2.82 -6.79 -13.93
CA ASP A 173 2.19 -6.71 -12.62
C ASP A 173 3.12 -7.36 -11.58
N PHE A 174 3.43 -6.65 -10.51
CA PHE A 174 4.26 -7.18 -9.42
C PHE A 174 3.37 -7.84 -8.36
N PRO A 175 3.55 -9.13 -8.07
CA PRO A 175 2.83 -9.80 -6.99
C PRO A 175 3.30 -9.28 -5.62
N LEU A 176 2.45 -9.46 -4.62
CA LEU A 176 2.75 -9.17 -3.23
C LEU A 176 3.55 -10.31 -2.60
N ASP A 177 4.34 -10.01 -1.57
CA ASP A 177 4.99 -11.02 -0.72
C ASP A 177 4.05 -11.47 0.39
N LEU A 178 3.25 -10.54 0.91
CA LEU A 178 2.17 -10.84 1.85
C LEU A 178 1.05 -9.79 1.76
N THR A 179 -0.13 -10.15 2.29
CA THR A 179 -1.24 -9.22 2.53
C THR A 179 -1.71 -9.33 3.97
N VAL A 180 -1.95 -8.19 4.59
CA VAL A 180 -2.48 -8.08 5.95
C VAL A 180 -3.93 -7.60 5.90
N THR A 181 -4.79 -8.35 6.61
CA THR A 181 -6.19 -8.02 6.81
C THR A 181 -6.46 -7.81 8.30
N PRO A 182 -7.64 -7.34 8.72
CA PRO A 182 -7.97 -7.19 10.14
C PRO A 182 -7.80 -8.46 10.97
N THR A 183 -7.98 -9.63 10.36
CA THR A 183 -8.06 -10.91 11.07
C THR A 183 -6.98 -11.91 10.68
N SER A 184 -6.25 -11.68 9.58
CA SER A 184 -5.34 -12.68 9.03
C SER A 184 -4.19 -12.06 8.25
N VAL A 185 -3.09 -12.78 8.20
CA VAL A 185 -1.94 -12.49 7.32
C VAL A 185 -1.85 -13.59 6.28
N TYR A 186 -1.82 -13.22 5.01
CA TYR A 186 -1.66 -14.13 3.87
C TYR A 186 -0.26 -13.94 3.30
N GLN A 187 0.55 -14.98 3.36
CA GLN A 187 1.93 -14.97 2.87
C GLN A 187 2.02 -15.74 1.57
N PHE A 188 2.66 -15.15 0.55
CA PHE A 188 2.75 -15.70 -0.80
C PHE A 188 4.17 -16.13 -1.18
N THR A 189 5.16 -15.57 -0.51
CA THR A 189 6.58 -15.93 -0.68
C THR A 189 7.17 -16.40 0.64
N ASN A 190 8.21 -17.22 0.60
CA ASN A 190 8.98 -17.50 1.80
C ASN A 190 9.74 -16.22 2.17
N LEU A 191 9.28 -15.54 3.21
CA LEU A 191 10.05 -14.47 3.81
C LEU A 191 11.30 -15.12 4.41
N LEU A 192 12.45 -14.91 3.78
CA LEU A 192 13.75 -15.16 4.42
C LEU A 192 13.93 -14.05 5.45
N ILE A 193 13.54 -14.35 6.66
CA ILE A 193 13.64 -13.48 7.82
C ILE A 193 14.85 -13.93 8.63
#